data_e5b82f5c2f6f8ed485587466d3c21afb
#
_entry.id   e5b82f5c2f6f8ed485587466d3c21afb
#
_cell.length_a   1.000
_cell.length_b   1.000
_cell.length_c   1.000
_cell.angle_alpha   90.00
_cell.angle_beta   90.00
_cell.angle_gamma   90.00
#
_symmetry.space_group_name_H-M   'P 1'
#
loop_
_entity.id
_entity.type
_entity.pdbx_description
1 polymer ?
#
loop_
_entity_poly.entity_id
_entity_poly.type
_entity_poly.pdbx_seq_one_letter_code
_entity_poly.pdbx_strand_id
1 'polypeptide(L)'
;MNKNVKRFVSMTMAMLVAAGSLAGCGGGGSASTGESAKAAANTGGSSGGAVTVKVSLSQAATEPPVKAAEYFKEIVEERSNGEIKVEVYPDNQLGNERDVIEGMQLGTVEMAMTSVAPFSSFVPSVNIFCLPFLWRDKEHMYSVLDSDEIGMSYSGDCEEKGFHLMGFLDLGTRHIMTTQKTINSIEDLKNLKIRTMENQVQLDSFTAFGASPLPMAYGELYTALQQNIIDGAEAANTNYYSKKFYEAAPHWAMVGWTNDLGICVVAKNFYDSLSDEHKQIIDECTKEMIDKERELYTASEDECLELLKGEGIEITEPDREPFIEAAQSVYDQWGDKVGGRDKIDAIVNFGK
;
A
#
# COMPACT_ATOMS: atom_id res chain seq x y z
N MET A 1 -5.08 -40.13 -46.86
CA MET A 1 -3.95 -40.07 -47.78
C MET A 1 -3.31 -38.73 -47.61
N ASN A 2 -2.16 -38.48 -47.16
CA ASN A 2 -0.83 -39.03 -46.92
C ASN A 2 -0.29 -38.33 -45.68
N LYS A 3 0.23 -38.90 -44.67
CA LYS A 3 1.50 -39.57 -44.31
C LYS A 3 2.76 -38.73 -44.54
N ASN A 4 3.47 -38.61 -43.42
CA ASN A 4 4.94 -38.49 -43.23
C ASN A 4 5.49 -37.04 -43.21
N VAL A 5 6.43 -36.63 -42.32
CA VAL A 5 7.61 -37.34 -41.77
C VAL A 5 8.15 -36.58 -40.54
N LYS A 6 8.56 -37.33 -39.52
CA LYS A 6 9.38 -36.97 -38.40
C LYS A 6 10.75 -36.40 -38.80
N ARG A 7 11.32 -35.48 -38.03
CA ARG A 7 12.76 -35.52 -37.78
C ARG A 7 13.10 -34.91 -36.42
N PHE A 8 13.58 -35.75 -35.52
CA PHE A 8 14.39 -35.50 -34.33
C PHE A 8 15.73 -34.88 -34.73
N VAL A 9 16.22 -33.91 -33.97
CA VAL A 9 17.65 -33.70 -33.79
C VAL A 9 17.91 -33.41 -32.32
N SER A 10 18.40 -34.44 -31.64
CA SER A 10 19.14 -34.32 -30.37
C SER A 10 20.54 -33.79 -30.67
N MET A 11 21.05 -32.86 -29.88
CA MET A 11 22.47 -32.57 -29.83
C MET A 11 22.91 -32.33 -28.41
N THR A 12 23.49 -33.38 -27.86
CA THR A 12 24.32 -33.46 -26.63
C THR A 12 25.73 -33.00 -26.97
N MET A 13 26.32 -32.14 -26.11
CA MET A 13 27.80 -32.00 -26.01
C MET A 13 28.10 -31.26 -24.70
N ALA A 14 28.49 -31.94 -23.66
CA ALA A 14 29.83 -32.47 -23.33
C ALA A 14 30.67 -31.43 -22.56
N MET A 15 30.94 -31.77 -21.31
CA MET A 15 31.84 -31.16 -20.34
C MET A 15 33.30 -31.01 -20.88
N LEU A 16 33.95 -29.95 -20.44
CA LEU A 16 35.40 -29.94 -20.34
C LEU A 16 35.81 -29.35 -18.99
N VAL A 17 36.32 -30.25 -18.13
CA VAL A 17 37.07 -29.98 -16.92
C VAL A 17 38.53 -29.75 -17.33
N ALA A 18 39.15 -28.68 -16.86
CA ALA A 18 40.58 -28.54 -16.84
C ALA A 18 41.03 -28.07 -15.48
N ALA A 19 41.61 -29.00 -14.73
CA ALA A 19 42.40 -28.79 -13.54
C ALA A 19 43.81 -28.38 -13.95
N GLY A 20 44.39 -27.44 -13.24
CA GLY A 20 45.82 -27.08 -13.36
C GLY A 20 46.33 -26.62 -12.01
N SER A 21 47.07 -27.51 -11.38
CA SER A 21 47.73 -27.36 -10.08
C SER A 21 49.23 -27.00 -10.26
N LEU A 22 49.82 -26.58 -9.13
CA LEU A 22 51.24 -26.54 -8.74
C LEU A 22 51.90 -25.16 -8.74
N ALA A 23 52.16 -24.64 -7.61
CA ALA A 23 53.22 -24.92 -6.59
C ALA A 23 54.43 -23.99 -6.78
N GLY A 24 54.78 -23.25 -5.74
CA GLY A 24 56.01 -22.50 -5.63
C GLY A 24 56.26 -22.11 -4.16
N CYS A 25 57.19 -22.81 -3.55
CA CYS A 25 57.69 -22.71 -2.19
C CYS A 25 58.66 -21.55 -1.97
N GLY A 26 58.80 -21.14 -0.69
CA GLY A 26 59.97 -20.48 -0.10
C GLY A 26 59.63 -19.24 0.69
N GLY A 27 59.69 -19.08 1.96
CA GLY A 27 60.66 -19.44 2.94
C GLY A 27 61.05 -18.21 3.74
N GLY A 28 61.01 -18.28 5.08
CA GLY A 28 61.78 -17.37 5.90
C GLY A 28 61.02 -16.52 6.90
N GLY A 29 61.07 -16.89 8.16
CA GLY A 29 60.46 -16.32 9.32
C GLY A 29 61.06 -15.00 9.84
N SER A 30 60.32 -14.36 10.71
CA SER A 30 60.80 -13.94 12.06
C SER A 30 59.68 -13.24 12.79
N ALA A 31 59.53 -13.58 14.02
CA ALA A 31 58.65 -13.01 15.00
C ALA A 31 59.06 -11.58 15.39
N SER A 32 58.07 -10.70 15.63
CA SER A 32 58.18 -9.67 16.66
C SER A 32 56.80 -9.07 17.01
N THR A 33 56.49 -9.27 18.27
CA THR A 33 55.89 -8.38 19.26
C THR A 33 54.67 -7.56 18.88
N GLY A 34 53.64 -7.80 19.70
CA GLY A 34 52.36 -7.09 19.73
C GLY A 34 52.49 -5.60 20.03
N GLU A 35 51.56 -4.89 19.41
CA GLU A 35 51.22 -3.55 19.85
C GLU A 35 49.71 -3.41 19.70
N SER A 36 49.06 -3.18 20.86
CA SER A 36 47.65 -2.92 21.00
C SER A 36 47.30 -1.65 20.21
N ALA A 37 46.60 -1.81 19.09
CA ALA A 37 45.97 -0.70 18.43
C ALA A 37 44.70 -0.33 19.22
N LYS A 38 44.76 0.76 19.98
CA LYS A 38 43.63 1.51 20.54
C LYS A 38 42.65 1.80 19.41
N ALA A 39 41.42 1.32 19.56
CA ALA A 39 40.31 1.77 18.76
C ALA A 39 40.16 3.28 18.97
N ALA A 40 40.54 4.05 17.96
CA ALA A 40 40.23 5.46 17.87
C ALA A 40 38.69 5.56 17.67
N ALA A 41 38.03 6.11 18.65
CA ALA A 41 36.66 6.59 18.49
C ALA A 41 36.69 7.62 17.36
N ASN A 42 36.15 7.24 16.23
CA ASN A 42 35.97 8.14 15.10
C ASN A 42 34.79 9.05 15.45
N THR A 43 35.09 10.23 15.99
CA THR A 43 34.12 11.34 16.01
C THR A 43 34.00 11.76 14.56
N GLY A 44 33.05 11.11 13.88
CA GLY A 44 32.71 11.39 12.50
C GLY A 44 32.12 12.78 12.40
N GLY A 45 32.89 13.72 11.91
CA GLY A 45 32.41 14.92 11.30
C GLY A 45 31.53 14.52 10.10
N SER A 46 30.31 15.04 10.06
CA SER A 46 29.39 14.94 8.95
C SER A 46 30.10 15.28 7.63
N SER A 47 30.46 14.28 6.85
CA SER A 47 30.76 14.48 5.43
C SER A 47 29.39 14.52 4.73
N GLY A 48 28.95 15.73 4.31
CA GLY A 48 27.66 16.00 3.71
C GLY A 48 27.43 15.27 2.38
N GLY A 49 26.94 14.05 2.47
CA GLY A 49 26.22 13.41 1.39
C GLY A 49 24.72 13.70 1.58
N ALA A 50 24.01 14.01 0.49
CA ALA A 50 22.57 14.21 0.56
C ALA A 50 21.89 12.98 1.16
N VAL A 51 20.92 13.21 2.04
CA VAL A 51 20.04 12.16 2.58
C VAL A 51 19.06 11.77 1.47
N THR A 52 18.89 10.49 1.19
CA THR A 52 17.95 10.02 0.17
C THR A 52 16.72 9.42 0.83
N VAL A 53 15.52 9.87 0.41
CA VAL A 53 14.22 9.35 0.83
C VAL A 53 13.57 8.69 -0.37
N LYS A 54 13.51 7.36 -0.38
CA LYS A 54 12.71 6.62 -1.37
C LYS A 54 11.28 6.53 -0.87
N VAL A 55 10.35 7.06 -1.66
CA VAL A 55 8.91 7.05 -1.40
C VAL A 55 8.26 6.00 -2.30
N SER A 56 7.68 4.97 -1.72
CA SER A 56 7.03 3.89 -2.47
C SER A 56 5.51 4.03 -2.46
N LEU A 57 4.90 3.80 -3.63
CA LEU A 57 3.46 3.80 -3.83
C LEU A 57 3.04 2.66 -4.77
N SER A 58 1.84 2.10 -4.55
CA SER A 58 1.23 1.10 -5.45
C SER A 58 0.43 1.73 -6.60
N GLN A 59 0.06 3.00 -6.47
CA GLN A 59 -0.76 3.75 -7.41
C GLN A 59 0.00 4.10 -8.69
N ALA A 60 -0.76 4.31 -9.79
CA ALA A 60 -0.21 4.73 -11.06
C ALA A 60 0.28 6.19 -11.00
N ALA A 61 1.28 6.53 -11.83
CA ALA A 61 1.88 7.87 -11.87
C ALA A 61 0.86 9.01 -12.13
N THR A 62 -0.31 8.70 -12.67
CA THR A 62 -1.37 9.69 -12.94
C THR A 62 -2.30 9.92 -11.76
N GLU A 63 -2.26 9.07 -10.74
CA GLU A 63 -3.16 9.12 -9.60
C GLU A 63 -2.76 10.18 -8.55
N PRO A 64 -3.74 10.73 -7.80
CA PRO A 64 -3.52 11.79 -6.82
C PRO A 64 -2.40 11.52 -5.80
N PRO A 65 -2.28 10.33 -5.18
CA PRO A 65 -1.21 10.07 -4.22
C PRO A 65 0.19 10.22 -4.81
N VAL A 66 0.39 9.83 -6.09
CA VAL A 66 1.70 9.96 -6.76
C VAL A 66 1.98 11.43 -7.10
N LYS A 67 0.98 12.17 -7.56
CA LYS A 67 1.12 13.62 -7.80
C LYS A 67 1.46 14.37 -6.50
N ALA A 68 0.88 13.97 -5.38
CA ALA A 68 1.20 14.53 -4.07
C ALA A 68 2.62 14.16 -3.63
N ALA A 69 3.08 12.93 -3.89
CA ALA A 69 4.45 12.52 -3.61
C ALA A 69 5.48 13.29 -4.46
N GLU A 70 5.16 13.60 -5.72
CA GLU A 70 6.02 14.48 -6.53
C GLU A 70 6.03 15.93 -6.01
N TYR A 71 4.90 16.44 -5.54
CA TYR A 71 4.86 17.72 -4.84
C TYR A 71 5.70 17.71 -3.55
N PHE A 72 5.60 16.65 -2.75
CA PHE A 72 6.45 16.45 -1.56
C PHE A 72 7.93 16.52 -1.92
N LYS A 73 8.34 15.82 -2.98
CA LYS A 73 9.70 15.87 -3.49
C LYS A 73 10.14 17.31 -3.78
N GLU A 74 9.34 18.08 -4.52
CA GLU A 74 9.66 19.46 -4.88
C GLU A 74 9.90 20.32 -3.65
N ILE A 75 8.98 20.30 -2.67
CA ILE A 75 9.06 21.18 -1.50
C ILE A 75 10.13 20.72 -0.49
N VAL A 76 10.40 19.42 -0.35
CA VAL A 76 11.48 18.90 0.51
C VAL A 76 12.86 19.25 -0.08
N GLU A 77 13.07 19.02 -1.37
CA GLU A 77 14.34 19.34 -2.03
C GLU A 77 14.62 20.86 -2.01
N GLU A 78 13.59 21.68 -2.17
CA GLU A 78 13.70 23.14 -2.07
C GLU A 78 14.05 23.58 -0.63
N ARG A 79 13.28 23.16 0.37
CA ARG A 79 13.45 23.61 1.77
C ARG A 79 14.74 23.11 2.40
N SER A 80 15.19 21.92 2.01
CA SER A 80 16.48 21.38 2.45
C SER A 80 17.69 21.91 1.65
N ASN A 81 17.49 22.85 0.72
CA ASN A 81 18.54 23.28 -0.20
C ASN A 81 19.26 22.13 -0.91
N GLY A 82 18.54 21.02 -1.14
CA GLY A 82 19.06 19.81 -1.78
C GLY A 82 19.87 18.89 -0.86
N GLU A 83 19.86 19.12 0.44
CA GLU A 83 20.47 18.20 1.42
C GLU A 83 19.64 16.91 1.59
N ILE A 84 18.33 16.97 1.32
CA ILE A 84 17.45 15.80 1.22
C ILE A 84 17.10 15.62 -0.26
N LYS A 85 17.28 14.40 -0.76
CA LYS A 85 16.86 13.96 -2.10
C LYS A 85 15.66 13.03 -1.95
N VAL A 86 14.58 13.26 -2.71
CA VAL A 86 13.40 12.43 -2.72
C VAL A 86 13.29 11.69 -4.05
N GLU A 87 13.13 10.38 -3.99
CA GLU A 87 12.93 9.51 -5.15
C GLU A 87 11.55 8.84 -5.05
N VAL A 88 10.65 9.15 -5.98
CA VAL A 88 9.29 8.61 -6.00
C VAL A 88 9.23 7.37 -6.86
N TYR A 89 8.70 6.27 -6.31
CA TYR A 89 8.58 4.96 -6.95
C TYR A 89 7.12 4.52 -7.00
N PRO A 90 6.36 4.90 -8.05
CA PRO A 90 4.97 4.49 -8.25
C PRO A 90 4.86 3.06 -8.81
N ASP A 91 3.62 2.58 -9.01
CA ASP A 91 3.32 1.34 -9.73
C ASP A 91 4.01 0.09 -9.16
N ASN A 92 4.17 -0.01 -7.85
CA ASN A 92 4.87 -1.13 -7.19
C ASN A 92 6.32 -1.34 -7.66
N GLN A 93 7.04 -0.30 -8.09
CA GLN A 93 8.41 -0.42 -8.59
C GLN A 93 9.39 -0.98 -7.54
N LEU A 94 9.11 -0.79 -6.24
CA LEU A 94 9.91 -1.35 -5.13
C LEU A 94 9.33 -2.65 -4.56
N GLY A 95 8.31 -3.23 -5.16
CA GLY A 95 7.57 -4.40 -4.70
C GLY A 95 6.11 -4.08 -4.35
N ASN A 96 5.32 -5.11 -4.05
CA ASN A 96 3.97 -4.92 -3.54
C ASN A 96 4.00 -4.29 -2.14
N GLU A 97 2.86 -3.78 -1.67
CA GLU A 97 2.78 -3.05 -0.40
C GLU A 97 3.37 -3.83 0.78
N ARG A 98 3.13 -5.13 0.87
CA ARG A 98 3.72 -5.98 1.90
C ARG A 98 5.24 -6.03 1.82
N ASP A 99 5.80 -6.21 0.61
CA ASP A 99 7.25 -6.25 0.38
C ASP A 99 7.90 -4.92 0.79
N VAL A 100 7.23 -3.81 0.47
CA VAL A 100 7.66 -2.45 0.83
C VAL A 100 7.66 -2.25 2.34
N ILE A 101 6.58 -2.63 3.05
CA ILE A 101 6.47 -2.49 4.51
C ILE A 101 7.54 -3.34 5.21
N GLU A 102 7.80 -4.57 4.75
CA GLU A 102 8.90 -5.40 5.23
C GLU A 102 10.26 -4.74 4.93
N GLY A 103 10.42 -4.15 3.73
CA GLY A 103 11.60 -3.40 3.32
C GLY A 103 11.91 -2.19 4.22
N MET A 104 10.87 -1.51 4.70
CA MET A 104 11.03 -0.40 5.67
C MET A 104 11.60 -0.89 7.00
N GLN A 105 11.11 -2.00 7.53
CA GLN A 105 11.64 -2.61 8.76
C GLN A 105 13.10 -3.07 8.59
N LEU A 106 13.49 -3.47 7.37
CA LEU A 106 14.85 -3.87 7.02
C LEU A 106 15.76 -2.68 6.64
N GLY A 107 15.21 -1.47 6.51
CA GLY A 107 15.95 -0.25 6.17
C GLY A 107 16.32 -0.13 4.69
N THR A 108 15.58 -0.75 3.77
CA THR A 108 15.77 -0.67 2.31
C THR A 108 14.85 0.32 1.63
N VAL A 109 13.77 0.72 2.30
CA VAL A 109 12.81 1.76 1.88
C VAL A 109 12.64 2.73 3.03
N GLU A 110 12.75 4.02 2.76
CA GLU A 110 12.70 5.07 3.77
C GLU A 110 11.26 5.52 4.09
N MET A 111 10.39 5.59 3.08
CA MET A 111 9.02 6.11 3.23
C MET A 111 8.05 5.33 2.36
N ALA A 112 6.85 5.11 2.85
CA ALA A 112 5.76 4.51 2.07
C ALA A 112 4.45 5.28 2.25
N MET A 113 3.72 5.40 1.15
CA MET A 113 2.32 5.80 1.11
C MET A 113 1.54 4.55 0.67
N THR A 114 1.07 3.77 1.62
CA THR A 114 0.48 2.43 1.41
C THR A 114 -0.95 2.39 1.96
N SER A 115 -1.77 1.41 1.55
CA SER A 115 -3.09 1.24 2.15
C SER A 115 -2.99 0.75 3.61
N VAL A 116 -3.88 1.27 4.47
CA VAL A 116 -4.03 0.79 5.85
C VAL A 116 -4.36 -0.71 5.89
N ALA A 117 -5.06 -1.23 4.90
CA ALA A 117 -5.49 -2.62 4.88
C ALA A 117 -4.31 -3.62 4.93
N PRO A 118 -3.34 -3.65 3.99
CA PRO A 118 -2.16 -4.50 4.11
C PRO A 118 -1.25 -4.08 5.29
N PHE A 119 -1.15 -2.78 5.62
CA PHE A 119 -0.34 -2.28 6.72
C PHE A 119 -0.79 -2.82 8.09
N SER A 120 -2.09 -3.07 8.27
CA SER A 120 -2.65 -3.62 9.50
C SER A 120 -2.12 -5.03 9.87
N SER A 121 -1.52 -5.75 8.93
CA SER A 121 -0.85 -7.01 9.20
C SER A 121 0.41 -6.83 10.06
N PHE A 122 1.00 -5.64 10.02
CA PHE A 122 2.18 -5.25 10.80
C PHE A 122 1.81 -4.48 12.07
N VAL A 123 0.76 -3.65 11.99
CA VAL A 123 0.22 -2.86 13.11
C VAL A 123 -1.26 -3.22 13.29
N PRO A 124 -1.61 -4.28 14.04
CA PRO A 124 -2.98 -4.80 14.09
C PRO A 124 -4.03 -3.83 14.63
N SER A 125 -3.64 -2.84 15.44
CA SER A 125 -4.55 -1.85 16.02
C SER A 125 -5.24 -0.98 14.98
N VAL A 126 -4.60 -0.72 13.81
CA VAL A 126 -5.19 0.10 12.75
C VAL A 126 -6.27 -0.65 11.93
N ASN A 127 -6.53 -1.94 12.21
CA ASN A 127 -7.66 -2.66 11.61
C ASN A 127 -9.02 -2.00 11.86
N ILE A 128 -9.13 -1.19 12.92
CA ILE A 128 -10.36 -0.44 13.21
C ILE A 128 -10.79 0.43 12.02
N PHE A 129 -9.83 0.99 11.31
CA PHE A 129 -10.07 1.84 10.14
C PHE A 129 -10.48 1.06 8.88
N CYS A 130 -10.36 -0.27 8.89
CA CYS A 130 -10.80 -1.15 7.80
C CYS A 130 -12.26 -1.63 7.93
N LEU A 131 -12.95 -1.24 9.02
CA LEU A 131 -14.35 -1.64 9.23
C LEU A 131 -15.25 -1.08 8.13
N PRO A 132 -16.19 -1.88 7.60
CA PRO A 132 -17.09 -1.44 6.53
C PRO A 132 -18.06 -0.38 7.05
N PHE A 133 -18.39 0.61 6.21
CA PHE A 133 -19.32 1.71 6.53
C PHE A 133 -19.00 2.50 7.81
N LEU A 134 -17.71 2.58 8.17
CA LEU A 134 -17.26 3.27 9.39
C LEU A 134 -17.45 4.80 9.29
N TRP A 135 -17.26 5.34 8.10
CA TRP A 135 -17.22 6.78 7.85
C TRP A 135 -18.59 7.31 7.41
N ARG A 136 -19.02 8.43 7.99
CA ARG A 136 -20.25 9.13 7.57
C ARG A 136 -20.08 9.78 6.20
N ASP A 137 -18.98 10.50 6.07
CA ASP A 137 -18.56 11.25 4.89
C ASP A 137 -17.04 11.52 4.96
N LYS A 138 -16.46 12.16 3.97
CA LYS A 138 -15.03 12.49 3.92
C LYS A 138 -14.61 13.51 4.99
N GLU A 139 -15.44 14.50 5.30
CA GLU A 139 -15.15 15.50 6.32
C GLU A 139 -15.02 14.84 7.71
N HIS A 140 -15.95 13.96 8.03
CA HIS A 140 -15.86 13.15 9.23
C HIS A 140 -14.59 12.30 9.25
N MET A 141 -14.30 11.60 8.15
CA MET A 141 -13.11 10.77 8.03
C MET A 141 -11.83 11.57 8.30
N TYR A 142 -11.63 12.70 7.62
CA TYR A 142 -10.44 13.52 7.81
C TYR A 142 -10.35 14.08 9.22
N SER A 143 -11.46 14.56 9.80
CA SER A 143 -11.48 15.09 11.15
C SER A 143 -11.09 14.05 12.22
N VAL A 144 -11.50 12.79 12.03
CA VAL A 144 -11.09 11.66 12.89
C VAL A 144 -9.62 11.36 12.74
N LEU A 145 -9.14 11.25 11.50
CA LEU A 145 -7.77 10.81 11.18
C LEU A 145 -6.73 11.85 11.61
N ASP A 146 -7.05 13.13 11.52
CA ASP A 146 -6.15 14.22 11.91
C ASP A 146 -6.18 14.52 13.41
N SER A 147 -7.12 13.89 14.16
CA SER A 147 -7.22 14.12 15.59
C SER A 147 -6.14 13.39 16.38
N ASP A 148 -5.55 14.07 17.37
CA ASP A 148 -4.61 13.46 18.33
C ASP A 148 -5.31 12.38 19.19
N GLU A 149 -6.62 12.50 19.38
CA GLU A 149 -7.40 11.60 20.23
C GLU A 149 -7.65 10.24 19.57
N ILE A 150 -7.75 10.19 18.23
CA ILE A 150 -8.06 8.96 17.50
C ILE A 150 -6.99 8.65 16.45
N GLY A 151 -6.93 9.37 15.32
CA GLY A 151 -6.07 9.01 14.21
C GLY A 151 -4.59 8.98 14.59
N MET A 152 -4.08 10.07 15.12
CA MET A 152 -2.66 10.18 15.50
C MET A 152 -2.32 9.45 16.80
N SER A 153 -3.31 9.00 17.59
CA SER A 153 -3.07 8.18 18.77
C SER A 153 -2.42 6.82 18.48
N TYR A 154 -2.49 6.35 17.25
CA TYR A 154 -1.85 5.10 16.80
C TYR A 154 -0.34 5.24 16.53
N SER A 155 0.24 6.44 16.69
CA SER A 155 1.68 6.68 16.51
C SER A 155 2.53 5.75 17.37
N GLY A 156 2.15 5.56 18.65
CA GLY A 156 2.87 4.66 19.56
C GLY A 156 2.90 3.22 19.08
N ASP A 157 1.77 2.70 18.60
CA ASP A 157 1.67 1.34 18.07
C ASP A 157 2.52 1.17 16.77
N CYS A 158 2.56 2.20 15.93
CA CYS A 158 3.41 2.23 14.74
C CYS A 158 4.90 2.24 15.13
N GLU A 159 5.29 3.10 16.08
CA GLU A 159 6.67 3.21 16.58
C GLU A 159 7.19 1.88 17.15
N GLU A 160 6.37 1.15 17.90
CA GLU A 160 6.72 -0.18 18.43
C GLU A 160 7.01 -1.20 17.33
N LYS A 161 6.46 -1.02 16.13
CA LYS A 161 6.64 -1.89 14.96
C LYS A 161 7.69 -1.38 13.98
N GLY A 162 8.36 -0.28 14.29
CA GLY A 162 9.44 0.28 13.48
C GLY A 162 9.00 1.27 12.41
N PHE A 163 7.83 1.87 12.58
CA PHE A 163 7.27 2.88 11.67
C PHE A 163 7.01 4.19 12.41
N HIS A 164 7.43 5.31 11.83
CA HIS A 164 7.04 6.64 12.27
C HIS A 164 5.82 7.08 11.46
N LEU A 165 4.68 7.28 12.15
CA LEU A 165 3.41 7.67 11.51
C LEU A 165 3.45 9.16 11.18
N MET A 166 3.25 9.49 9.90
CA MET A 166 3.20 10.86 9.41
C MET A 166 1.77 11.37 9.22
N GLY A 167 0.80 10.48 8.98
CA GLY A 167 -0.61 10.81 8.78
C GLY A 167 -1.32 9.87 7.83
N PHE A 168 -2.52 10.27 7.40
CA PHE A 168 -3.40 9.44 6.59
C PHE A 168 -3.82 10.15 5.29
N LEU A 169 -3.98 9.36 4.25
CA LEU A 169 -4.34 9.77 2.88
C LEU A 169 -5.74 9.25 2.53
N ASP A 170 -6.35 9.83 1.51
CA ASP A 170 -7.59 9.34 0.91
C ASP A 170 -7.27 8.43 -0.28
N LEU A 171 -7.69 7.16 -0.24
CA LEU A 171 -7.60 6.23 -1.36
C LEU A 171 -8.98 5.89 -1.95
N GLY A 172 -9.97 6.69 -1.62
CA GLY A 172 -11.28 6.77 -2.24
C GLY A 172 -12.33 5.81 -1.74
N THR A 173 -13.55 6.15 -2.14
CA THR A 173 -14.73 5.33 -1.86
C THR A 173 -14.67 4.04 -2.65
N ARG A 174 -14.82 2.90 -1.96
CA ARG A 174 -14.65 1.58 -2.57
C ARG A 174 -15.96 1.03 -3.08
N HIS A 175 -15.94 0.65 -4.33
CA HIS A 175 -17.05 0.06 -5.08
C HIS A 175 -16.67 -1.35 -5.56
N ILE A 176 -17.58 -2.04 -6.25
CA ILE A 176 -17.36 -3.44 -6.65
C ILE A 176 -17.37 -3.54 -8.17
N MET A 177 -16.31 -4.10 -8.74
CA MET A 177 -16.22 -4.46 -10.16
C MET A 177 -16.38 -5.97 -10.34
N THR A 178 -17.01 -6.37 -11.45
CA THR A 178 -17.17 -7.77 -11.81
C THR A 178 -16.96 -8.01 -13.30
N THR A 179 -16.49 -9.23 -13.64
CA THR A 179 -16.13 -9.59 -15.03
C THR A 179 -17.34 -9.95 -15.88
N GLN A 180 -18.37 -10.61 -15.34
CA GLN A 180 -19.45 -11.21 -16.13
C GLN A 180 -20.85 -10.92 -15.59
N LYS A 181 -21.01 -10.51 -14.34
CA LYS A 181 -22.29 -10.39 -13.69
C LYS A 181 -22.49 -9.01 -13.11
N THR A 182 -23.55 -8.34 -13.51
CA THR A 182 -23.97 -7.07 -12.91
C THR A 182 -24.45 -7.29 -11.48
N ILE A 183 -24.05 -6.41 -10.56
CA ILE A 183 -24.47 -6.41 -9.16
C ILE A 183 -25.56 -5.34 -8.99
N ASN A 184 -26.79 -5.78 -8.78
CA ASN A 184 -27.95 -4.92 -8.50
C ASN A 184 -28.38 -5.00 -7.03
N SER A 185 -27.95 -6.05 -6.32
CA SER A 185 -28.27 -6.27 -4.91
C SER A 185 -27.15 -7.07 -4.24
N ILE A 186 -27.19 -7.19 -2.90
CA ILE A 186 -26.22 -7.98 -2.14
C ILE A 186 -26.27 -9.47 -2.52
N GLU A 187 -27.44 -9.99 -2.88
CA GLU A 187 -27.63 -11.40 -3.28
C GLU A 187 -26.85 -11.75 -4.54
N ASP A 188 -26.56 -10.76 -5.38
CA ASP A 188 -25.78 -10.97 -6.60
C ASP A 188 -24.32 -11.30 -6.34
N LEU A 189 -23.80 -10.97 -5.15
CA LEU A 189 -22.45 -11.33 -4.72
C LEU A 189 -22.31 -12.80 -4.31
N LYS A 190 -23.41 -13.51 -4.14
CA LYS A 190 -23.38 -14.88 -3.59
C LYS A 190 -22.48 -15.80 -4.38
N ASN A 191 -21.48 -16.34 -3.66
CA ASN A 191 -20.46 -17.26 -4.16
C ASN A 191 -19.50 -16.68 -5.23
N LEU A 192 -19.56 -15.39 -5.57
CA LEU A 192 -18.57 -14.78 -6.44
C LEU A 192 -17.22 -14.73 -5.75
N LYS A 193 -16.18 -15.08 -6.48
CA LYS A 193 -14.80 -14.91 -6.02
C LYS A 193 -14.41 -13.45 -6.15
N ILE A 194 -14.47 -12.73 -5.06
CA ILE A 194 -14.14 -11.31 -5.02
C ILE A 194 -12.76 -11.14 -4.40
N ARG A 195 -11.84 -10.57 -5.15
CA ARG A 195 -10.54 -10.19 -4.60
C ARG A 195 -10.70 -9.03 -3.63
N THR A 196 -10.05 -9.15 -2.48
CA THR A 196 -9.86 -8.06 -1.53
C THR A 196 -8.35 -7.79 -1.36
N MET A 197 -8.00 -6.69 -0.71
CA MET A 197 -6.65 -6.51 -0.21
C MET A 197 -6.32 -7.57 0.86
N GLU A 198 -5.04 -7.72 1.19
CA GLU A 198 -4.54 -8.68 2.18
C GLU A 198 -4.87 -8.22 3.60
N ASN A 199 -6.17 -8.18 3.92
CA ASN A 199 -6.71 -7.75 5.19
C ASN A 199 -7.89 -8.62 5.63
N GLN A 200 -7.86 -9.09 6.89
CA GLN A 200 -8.87 -10.02 7.38
C GLN A 200 -10.24 -9.35 7.59
N VAL A 201 -10.30 -8.06 7.96
CA VAL A 201 -11.58 -7.33 8.09
C VAL A 201 -12.29 -7.26 6.76
N GLN A 202 -11.55 -7.00 5.67
CA GLN A 202 -12.12 -6.97 4.32
C GLN A 202 -12.60 -8.36 3.87
N LEU A 203 -11.84 -9.43 4.16
CA LEU A 203 -12.27 -10.81 3.90
C LEU A 203 -13.58 -11.12 4.64
N ASP A 204 -13.64 -10.78 5.93
CA ASP A 204 -14.83 -11.03 6.74
C ASP A 204 -16.02 -10.18 6.25
N SER A 205 -15.79 -8.95 5.77
CA SER A 205 -16.81 -8.08 5.19
C SER A 205 -17.43 -8.69 3.92
N PHE A 206 -16.60 -9.11 2.97
CA PHE A 206 -17.11 -9.75 1.75
C PHE A 206 -17.71 -11.12 2.00
N THR A 207 -17.27 -11.85 3.03
CA THR A 207 -17.94 -13.07 3.48
C THR A 207 -19.34 -12.77 4.02
N ALA A 208 -19.48 -11.71 4.81
CA ALA A 208 -20.77 -11.24 5.32
C ALA A 208 -21.72 -10.80 4.18
N PHE A 209 -21.18 -10.22 3.11
CA PHE A 209 -21.92 -9.88 1.90
C PHE A 209 -22.29 -11.10 1.03
N GLY A 210 -21.86 -12.32 1.43
CA GLY A 210 -22.18 -13.57 0.75
C GLY A 210 -21.21 -13.96 -0.38
N ALA A 211 -20.16 -13.20 -0.61
CA ALA A 211 -19.12 -13.52 -1.58
C ALA A 211 -18.16 -14.61 -1.06
N SER A 212 -17.27 -15.07 -1.94
CA SER A 212 -16.12 -15.93 -1.63
C SER A 212 -14.85 -15.09 -1.78
N PRO A 213 -14.45 -14.34 -0.75
CA PRO A 213 -13.33 -13.41 -0.87
C PRO A 213 -11.99 -14.14 -0.98
N LEU A 214 -11.06 -13.54 -1.73
CA LEU A 214 -9.70 -14.03 -1.95
C LEU A 214 -8.70 -12.89 -1.75
N PRO A 215 -7.77 -12.98 -0.77
CA PRO A 215 -6.75 -11.95 -0.60
C PRO A 215 -5.71 -12.06 -1.71
N MET A 216 -5.32 -10.91 -2.27
CA MET A 216 -4.33 -10.88 -3.36
C MET A 216 -3.66 -9.50 -3.40
N ALA A 217 -2.36 -9.48 -3.67
CA ALA A 217 -1.62 -8.24 -3.85
C ALA A 217 -2.16 -7.41 -5.02
N TYR A 218 -2.09 -6.07 -4.89
CA TYR A 218 -2.67 -5.15 -5.87
C TYR A 218 -2.07 -5.31 -7.28
N GLY A 219 -0.76 -5.55 -7.38
CA GLY A 219 -0.09 -5.74 -8.66
C GLY A 219 -0.55 -6.96 -9.48
N GLU A 220 -1.22 -7.93 -8.84
CA GLU A 220 -1.72 -9.15 -9.50
C GLU A 220 -3.15 -8.99 -10.04
N LEU A 221 -3.87 -7.94 -9.61
CA LEU A 221 -5.31 -7.80 -9.79
C LEU A 221 -5.75 -7.80 -11.25
N TYR A 222 -5.13 -6.99 -12.12
CA TYR A 222 -5.52 -6.92 -13.54
C TYR A 222 -5.40 -8.27 -14.23
N THR A 223 -4.29 -8.97 -13.99
CA THR A 223 -4.04 -10.30 -14.57
C THR A 223 -5.05 -11.33 -14.06
N ALA A 224 -5.39 -11.30 -12.78
CA ALA A 224 -6.36 -12.22 -12.19
C ALA A 224 -7.78 -11.99 -12.74
N LEU A 225 -8.20 -10.75 -12.95
CA LEU A 225 -9.46 -10.41 -13.63
C LEU A 225 -9.44 -10.90 -15.10
N GLN A 226 -8.40 -10.58 -15.85
CA GLN A 226 -8.27 -10.95 -17.26
C GLN A 226 -8.27 -12.48 -17.48
N GLN A 227 -7.68 -13.22 -16.54
CA GLN A 227 -7.61 -14.69 -16.60
C GLN A 227 -8.82 -15.39 -15.95
N ASN A 228 -9.80 -14.62 -15.44
CA ASN A 228 -10.98 -15.14 -14.72
C ASN A 228 -10.59 -16.04 -13.51
N ILE A 229 -9.48 -15.75 -12.84
CA ILE A 229 -9.09 -16.40 -11.58
C ILE A 229 -10.06 -15.95 -10.48
N ILE A 230 -10.51 -14.70 -10.57
CA ILE A 230 -11.51 -14.04 -9.73
C ILE A 230 -12.68 -13.56 -10.59
N ASP A 231 -13.87 -13.46 -9.99
CA ASP A 231 -15.09 -12.98 -10.66
C ASP A 231 -15.23 -11.45 -10.56
N GLY A 232 -14.50 -10.83 -9.64
CA GLY A 232 -14.52 -9.40 -9.41
C GLY A 232 -13.54 -8.97 -8.31
N ALA A 233 -13.56 -7.68 -8.03
CA ALA A 233 -12.75 -7.06 -6.97
C ALA A 233 -13.41 -5.76 -6.49
N GLU A 234 -12.79 -5.12 -5.50
CA GLU A 234 -13.16 -3.80 -5.04
C GLU A 234 -12.10 -2.76 -5.48
N ALA A 235 -12.56 -1.53 -5.73
CA ALA A 235 -11.68 -0.43 -6.14
C ALA A 235 -12.38 0.92 -5.88
N ALA A 236 -11.62 2.02 -6.01
CA ALA A 236 -12.17 3.36 -6.15
C ALA A 236 -12.29 3.76 -7.63
N ASN A 237 -13.05 4.81 -7.96
CA ASN A 237 -13.19 5.28 -9.34
C ASN A 237 -11.84 5.61 -9.98
N THR A 238 -10.93 6.20 -9.21
CA THR A 238 -9.61 6.65 -9.66
C THR A 238 -8.76 5.49 -10.15
N ASN A 239 -8.59 4.45 -9.33
CA ASN A 239 -7.76 3.31 -9.70
C ASN A 239 -8.47 2.31 -10.64
N TYR A 240 -9.81 2.23 -10.60
CA TYR A 240 -10.58 1.47 -11.59
C TYR A 240 -10.37 2.03 -12.99
N TYR A 241 -10.33 3.38 -13.13
CA TYR A 241 -10.05 4.04 -14.40
C TYR A 241 -8.56 3.99 -14.77
N SER A 242 -7.66 4.42 -13.90
CA SER A 242 -6.22 4.58 -14.20
C SER A 242 -5.52 3.26 -14.54
N LYS A 243 -5.90 2.19 -13.87
CA LYS A 243 -5.39 0.81 -14.11
C LYS A 243 -6.18 0.07 -15.19
N LYS A 244 -7.19 0.70 -15.79
CA LYS A 244 -8.04 0.13 -16.83
C LYS A 244 -8.69 -1.20 -16.44
N PHE A 245 -9.02 -1.35 -15.16
CA PHE A 245 -9.69 -2.58 -14.71
C PHE A 245 -11.01 -2.83 -15.43
N TYR A 246 -11.67 -1.76 -15.90
CA TYR A 246 -12.90 -1.81 -16.68
C TYR A 246 -12.77 -2.61 -17.99
N GLU A 247 -11.56 -2.71 -18.57
CA GLU A 247 -11.35 -3.54 -19.77
C GLU A 247 -11.54 -5.05 -19.47
N ALA A 248 -11.26 -5.49 -18.24
CA ALA A 248 -11.40 -6.88 -17.82
C ALA A 248 -12.66 -7.13 -16.98
N ALA A 249 -13.17 -6.12 -16.28
CA ALA A 249 -14.33 -6.19 -15.37
C ALA A 249 -15.27 -5.00 -15.63
N PRO A 250 -16.09 -5.04 -16.68
CA PRO A 250 -16.87 -3.88 -17.16
C PRO A 250 -18.16 -3.58 -16.37
N HIS A 251 -18.50 -4.34 -15.35
CA HIS A 251 -19.66 -4.10 -14.49
C HIS A 251 -19.18 -3.42 -13.20
N TRP A 252 -19.70 -2.22 -12.94
CA TRP A 252 -19.30 -1.37 -11.82
C TRP A 252 -20.49 -1.09 -10.91
N ALA A 253 -20.50 -1.63 -9.71
CA ALA A 253 -21.55 -1.44 -8.72
C ALA A 253 -21.09 -0.45 -7.65
N MET A 254 -21.71 0.72 -7.62
CA MET A 254 -21.37 1.84 -6.74
C MET A 254 -21.94 1.64 -5.34
N VAL A 255 -21.44 0.64 -4.62
CA VAL A 255 -21.90 0.31 -3.25
C VAL A 255 -21.36 1.29 -2.22
N GLY A 256 -20.10 1.75 -2.36
CA GLY A 256 -19.46 2.60 -1.35
C GLY A 256 -19.37 1.91 0.01
N TRP A 257 -18.89 0.66 0.03
CA TRP A 257 -18.87 -0.17 1.22
C TRP A 257 -17.86 0.29 2.27
N THR A 258 -16.84 1.02 1.87
CA THR A 258 -15.89 1.72 2.74
C THR A 258 -15.20 2.84 1.98
N ASN A 259 -14.54 3.76 2.69
CA ASN A 259 -13.44 4.55 2.14
C ASN A 259 -12.13 3.85 2.49
N ASP A 260 -11.31 3.59 1.49
CA ASP A 260 -9.97 3.10 1.74
C ASP A 260 -9.05 4.24 2.19
N LEU A 261 -8.20 3.93 3.15
CA LEU A 261 -7.26 4.88 3.70
C LEU A 261 -5.84 4.51 3.30
N GLY A 262 -5.10 5.52 2.86
CA GLY A 262 -3.66 5.44 2.85
C GLY A 262 -3.09 5.80 4.21
N ILE A 263 -1.95 5.20 4.51
CA ILE A 263 -1.12 5.59 5.64
C ILE A 263 0.25 6.02 5.13
N CYS A 264 0.67 7.19 5.54
CA CYS A 264 1.99 7.72 5.26
C CYS A 264 2.90 7.43 6.44
N VAL A 265 3.91 6.62 6.22
CA VAL A 265 4.86 6.20 7.25
C VAL A 265 6.30 6.32 6.78
N VAL A 266 7.18 6.64 7.70
CA VAL A 266 8.64 6.66 7.51
C VAL A 266 9.24 5.51 8.32
N ALA A 267 10.25 4.83 7.79
CA ALA A 267 10.99 3.80 8.52
C ALA A 267 11.61 4.45 9.77
N LYS A 268 11.26 3.93 10.95
CA LYS A 268 11.65 4.54 12.24
C LYS A 268 13.18 4.73 12.36
N ASN A 269 13.94 3.72 12.00
CA ASN A 269 15.41 3.80 12.07
C ASN A 269 15.96 4.91 11.17
N PHE A 270 15.34 5.13 10.01
CA PHE A 270 15.71 6.23 9.13
C PHE A 270 15.33 7.57 9.75
N TYR A 271 14.09 7.74 10.19
CA TYR A 271 13.61 8.96 10.81
C TYR A 271 14.45 9.35 12.03
N ASP A 272 14.77 8.39 12.91
CA ASP A 272 15.60 8.62 14.11
C ASP A 272 17.04 9.08 13.75
N SER A 273 17.55 8.69 12.57
CA SER A 273 18.88 9.06 12.11
C SER A 273 18.99 10.49 11.56
N LEU A 274 17.85 11.13 11.27
CA LEU A 274 17.80 12.49 10.73
C LEU A 274 18.18 13.53 11.78
N SER A 275 18.74 14.65 11.34
CA SER A 275 18.89 15.84 12.18
C SER A 275 17.52 16.43 12.53
N ASP A 276 17.45 17.21 13.62
CA ASP A 276 16.20 17.88 14.02
C ASP A 276 15.67 18.81 12.91
N GLU A 277 16.57 19.48 12.17
CA GLU A 277 16.20 20.30 11.02
C GLU A 277 15.59 19.47 9.89
N HIS A 278 16.20 18.32 9.53
CA HIS A 278 15.66 17.42 8.50
C HIS A 278 14.31 16.81 8.92
N LYS A 279 14.15 16.43 10.19
CA LYS A 279 12.85 15.97 10.72
C LYS A 279 11.79 17.02 10.55
N GLN A 280 12.06 18.27 10.97
CA GLN A 280 11.13 19.36 10.84
C GLN A 280 10.71 19.59 9.38
N ILE A 281 11.66 19.58 8.43
CA ILE A 281 11.36 19.73 7.00
C ILE A 281 10.45 18.60 6.52
N ILE A 282 10.77 17.36 6.84
CA ILE A 282 9.97 16.18 6.42
C ILE A 282 8.56 16.26 7.03
N ASP A 283 8.43 16.57 8.31
CA ASP A 283 7.14 16.65 9.01
C ASP A 283 6.23 17.74 8.40
N GLU A 284 6.77 18.96 8.25
CA GLU A 284 6.02 20.07 7.65
C GLU A 284 5.62 19.80 6.20
N CYS A 285 6.56 19.30 5.38
CA CYS A 285 6.29 18.97 3.99
C CYS A 285 5.31 17.80 3.83
N THR A 286 5.35 16.80 4.72
CA THR A 286 4.39 15.70 4.68
C THR A 286 2.98 16.17 5.00
N LYS A 287 2.81 17.07 5.94
CA LYS A 287 1.50 17.66 6.23
C LYS A 287 0.91 18.38 5.01
N GLU A 288 1.73 19.22 4.36
CA GLU A 288 1.29 19.92 3.14
C GLU A 288 1.00 18.94 1.99
N MET A 289 1.78 17.86 1.88
CA MET A 289 1.54 16.80 0.90
C MET A 289 0.20 16.10 1.15
N ILE A 290 -0.15 15.77 2.39
CA ILE A 290 -1.42 15.13 2.75
C ILE A 290 -2.60 16.04 2.40
N ASP A 291 -2.52 17.33 2.75
CA ASP A 291 -3.55 18.31 2.40
C ASP A 291 -3.72 18.39 0.87
N LYS A 292 -2.61 18.42 0.14
CA LYS A 292 -2.61 18.45 -1.33
C LYS A 292 -3.15 17.17 -1.95
N GLU A 293 -2.85 16.02 -1.37
CA GLU A 293 -3.35 14.73 -1.82
C GLU A 293 -4.88 14.67 -1.72
N ARG A 294 -5.46 15.04 -0.59
CA ARG A 294 -6.90 15.06 -0.36
C ARG A 294 -7.64 16.01 -1.30
N GLU A 295 -7.05 17.18 -1.57
CA GLU A 295 -7.57 18.11 -2.58
C GLU A 295 -7.62 17.47 -3.97
N LEU A 296 -6.51 16.89 -4.40
CA LEU A 296 -6.39 16.22 -5.70
C LEU A 296 -7.30 14.99 -5.79
N TYR A 297 -7.44 14.22 -4.70
CA TYR A 297 -8.26 13.02 -4.68
C TYR A 297 -9.74 13.35 -4.85
N THR A 298 -10.22 14.32 -4.08
CA THR A 298 -11.62 14.79 -4.18
C THR A 298 -11.96 15.27 -5.58
N ALA A 299 -11.08 16.02 -6.24
CA ALA A 299 -11.30 16.47 -7.60
C ALA A 299 -11.28 15.33 -8.63
N SER A 300 -10.43 14.31 -8.42
CA SER A 300 -10.25 13.22 -9.38
C SER A 300 -11.34 12.14 -9.30
N GLU A 301 -12.00 11.98 -8.18
CA GLU A 301 -12.99 10.91 -7.98
C GLU A 301 -14.21 11.09 -8.89
N ASP A 302 -14.75 12.32 -8.94
CA ASP A 302 -15.87 12.66 -9.82
C ASP A 302 -15.45 12.67 -11.29
N GLU A 303 -14.24 13.22 -11.60
CA GLU A 303 -13.71 13.23 -12.96
C GLU A 303 -13.56 11.81 -13.51
N CYS A 304 -12.98 10.88 -12.72
CA CYS A 304 -12.83 9.49 -13.15
C CYS A 304 -14.18 8.79 -13.34
N LEU A 305 -15.19 9.08 -12.53
CA LEU A 305 -16.54 8.54 -12.74
C LEU A 305 -17.13 9.00 -14.06
N GLU A 306 -17.00 10.27 -14.42
CA GLU A 306 -17.47 10.78 -15.71
C GLU A 306 -16.71 10.15 -16.90
N LEU A 307 -15.40 9.95 -16.77
CA LEU A 307 -14.61 9.23 -17.78
C LEU A 307 -15.05 7.77 -17.92
N LEU A 308 -15.30 7.09 -16.82
CA LEU A 308 -15.79 5.70 -16.81
C LEU A 308 -17.14 5.55 -17.52
N LYS A 309 -18.06 6.53 -17.38
CA LYS A 309 -19.33 6.55 -18.13
C LYS A 309 -19.12 6.59 -19.65
N GLY A 310 -17.99 7.16 -20.10
CA GLY A 310 -17.60 7.20 -21.50
C GLY A 310 -17.03 5.89 -22.06
N GLU A 311 -16.57 4.98 -21.19
CA GLU A 311 -15.92 3.71 -21.60
C GLU A 311 -16.92 2.58 -21.94
N GLY A 312 -18.22 2.82 -21.84
CA GLY A 312 -19.25 1.83 -22.18
C GLY A 312 -19.43 0.72 -21.15
N ILE A 313 -19.00 0.93 -19.93
CA ILE A 313 -19.19 0.02 -18.80
C ILE A 313 -20.62 0.09 -18.27
N GLU A 314 -21.06 -0.98 -17.61
CA GLU A 314 -22.36 -1.02 -16.94
C GLU A 314 -22.23 -0.57 -15.49
N ILE A 315 -22.80 0.59 -15.16
CA ILE A 315 -22.76 1.18 -13.81
C ILE A 315 -24.11 0.94 -13.14
N THR A 316 -24.09 0.42 -11.91
CA THR A 316 -25.28 0.24 -11.05
C THR A 316 -25.08 0.93 -9.70
N GLU A 317 -26.19 1.26 -9.05
CA GLU A 317 -26.24 1.83 -7.70
C GLU A 317 -27.13 0.94 -6.82
N PRO A 318 -26.61 -0.17 -6.30
CA PRO A 318 -27.36 -1.07 -5.44
C PRO A 318 -27.82 -0.38 -4.15
N ASP A 319 -28.97 -0.81 -3.60
CA ASP A 319 -29.38 -0.38 -2.26
C ASP A 319 -28.30 -0.79 -1.25
N ARG A 320 -27.84 0.17 -0.44
CA ARG A 320 -26.76 0.00 0.53
C ARG A 320 -27.22 -0.63 1.84
N GLU A 321 -28.51 -0.49 2.21
CA GLU A 321 -29.00 -0.96 3.51
C GLU A 321 -28.76 -2.46 3.76
N PRO A 322 -28.98 -3.38 2.80
CA PRO A 322 -28.66 -4.80 3.01
C PRO A 322 -27.19 -5.07 3.28
N PHE A 323 -26.26 -4.27 2.68
CA PHE A 323 -24.82 -4.37 2.94
C PHE A 323 -24.46 -3.85 4.34
N ILE A 324 -25.10 -2.76 4.77
CA ILE A 324 -24.91 -2.19 6.12
C ILE A 324 -25.42 -3.17 7.18
N GLU A 325 -26.57 -3.79 6.96
CA GLU A 325 -27.12 -4.82 7.85
C GLU A 325 -26.19 -6.04 7.95
N ALA A 326 -25.69 -6.54 6.82
CA ALA A 326 -24.75 -7.67 6.78
C ALA A 326 -23.44 -7.34 7.50
N ALA A 327 -22.96 -6.10 7.37
CA ALA A 327 -21.73 -5.61 8.00
C ALA A 327 -21.79 -5.64 9.54
N GLN A 328 -22.97 -5.66 10.19
CA GLN A 328 -23.07 -5.72 11.65
C GLN A 328 -22.36 -6.96 12.22
N SER A 329 -22.39 -8.09 11.52
CA SER A 329 -21.68 -9.30 11.92
C SER A 329 -20.16 -9.10 11.98
N VAL A 330 -19.60 -8.22 11.14
CA VAL A 330 -18.16 -7.88 11.14
C VAL A 330 -17.85 -7.03 12.37
N TYR A 331 -18.70 -6.07 12.72
CA TYR A 331 -18.57 -5.26 13.93
C TYR A 331 -18.62 -6.12 15.19
N ASP A 332 -19.50 -7.12 15.23
CA ASP A 332 -19.61 -8.06 16.36
C ASP A 332 -18.34 -8.93 16.48
N GLN A 333 -17.79 -9.36 15.35
CA GLN A 333 -16.57 -10.20 15.31
C GLN A 333 -15.30 -9.42 15.66
N TRP A 334 -15.22 -8.15 15.25
CA TRP A 334 -14.00 -7.35 15.33
C TRP A 334 -13.98 -6.39 16.51
N GLY A 335 -15.10 -6.07 17.13
CA GLY A 335 -15.19 -5.09 18.21
C GLY A 335 -14.11 -5.24 19.26
N ASP A 336 -13.98 -6.43 19.85
CA ASP A 336 -12.95 -6.68 20.87
C ASP A 336 -11.52 -6.65 20.30
N LYS A 337 -11.32 -7.10 19.05
CA LYS A 337 -10.00 -7.19 18.41
C LYS A 337 -9.40 -5.83 18.08
N VAL A 338 -10.25 -4.83 17.83
CA VAL A 338 -9.83 -3.46 17.51
C VAL A 338 -9.83 -2.54 18.74
N GLY A 339 -9.94 -3.12 19.93
CA GLY A 339 -9.82 -2.40 21.20
C GLY A 339 -11.13 -2.02 21.88
N GLY A 340 -12.24 -2.66 21.49
CA GLY A 340 -13.54 -2.52 22.12
C GLY A 340 -14.54 -1.67 21.34
N ARG A 341 -15.82 -1.91 21.60
CA ARG A 341 -16.93 -1.16 20.97
C ARG A 341 -16.83 0.33 21.23
N ASP A 342 -16.36 0.71 22.42
CA ASP A 342 -16.20 2.12 22.80
C ASP A 342 -15.29 2.90 21.85
N LYS A 343 -14.22 2.27 21.34
CA LYS A 343 -13.34 2.90 20.34
C LYS A 343 -14.05 3.12 19.01
N ILE A 344 -14.82 2.14 18.58
CA ILE A 344 -15.62 2.24 17.35
C ILE A 344 -16.64 3.37 17.51
N ASP A 345 -17.36 3.40 18.63
CA ASP A 345 -18.35 4.42 18.92
C ASP A 345 -17.73 5.83 19.03
N ALA A 346 -16.51 5.94 19.54
CA ALA A 346 -15.75 7.19 19.56
C ALA A 346 -15.50 7.70 18.13
N ILE A 347 -15.11 6.82 17.19
CA ILE A 347 -14.95 7.18 15.79
C ILE A 347 -16.31 7.60 15.19
N VAL A 348 -17.32 6.74 15.28
CA VAL A 348 -18.66 6.98 14.66
C VAL A 348 -19.31 8.26 15.16
N ASN A 349 -19.08 8.64 16.41
CA ASN A 349 -19.68 9.82 17.04
C ASN A 349 -18.77 11.06 17.06
N PHE A 350 -17.56 10.97 16.56
CA PHE A 350 -16.63 12.09 16.50
C PHE A 350 -17.23 13.29 15.77
N GLY A 351 -17.17 14.46 16.36
CA GLY A 351 -17.68 15.69 15.77
C GLY A 351 -19.21 15.80 15.62
N LYS A 352 -20.00 14.94 16.31
CA LYS A 352 -21.48 15.07 16.35
C LYS A 352 -21.91 16.10 17.37
#